data_1c031555e3c731d42911dbd78b6816f9
#
_entry.id   1c031555e3c731d42911dbd78b6816f9
#
_cell.length_a   1.000
_cell.length_b   1.000
_cell.length_c   1.000
_cell.angle_alpha   90.00
_cell.angle_beta   90.00
_cell.angle_gamma   90.00
#
_symmetry.space_group_name_H-M   'P 1'
#
loop_
_entity.id
_entity.type
_entity.pdbx_description
1 polymer ?
#
loop_
_entity_poly.entity_id
_entity_poly.type
_entity_poly.pdbx_seq_one_letter_code
_entity_poly.pdbx_strand_id
1 'polypeptide(L)'
;KPLFLQNLKMNLYYKLSILMGAVVVISNYLVQFPISYYGMSEILTYGAFSYPVTFLITDLANRAYGKAVARKVVYFGFVIGILLTLFISTNFSDIISIRIAVGSGVAFFVAQNLDILVFDYFRKKSWFVAPLYSSTLGSITDTFLFFSIAFYATGISWVTLALGDLFVKLLISLVMLIPFKLLLYKIKDYSESPTFKNRS
;
A
#
# COMPACT_ATOMS: atom_id res chain seq x y z
N LYS A 1 -32.52 -10.91 4.34
CA LYS A 1 -31.18 -10.79 4.97
C LYS A 1 -29.97 -10.88 4.01
N PRO A 2 -29.93 -11.69 2.89
CA PRO A 2 -28.74 -11.74 2.03
C PRO A 2 -28.52 -10.48 1.19
N LEU A 3 -29.58 -9.81 0.71
CA LEU A 3 -29.47 -8.64 -0.19
C LEU A 3 -28.88 -7.42 0.51
N PHE A 4 -29.26 -7.15 1.76
CA PHE A 4 -28.73 -6.03 2.54
C PHE A 4 -27.24 -6.19 2.85
N LEU A 5 -26.81 -7.39 3.22
CA LEU A 5 -25.38 -7.69 3.45
C LEU A 5 -24.55 -7.64 2.17
N GLN A 6 -25.12 -8.00 1.04
CA GLN A 6 -24.49 -7.93 -0.26
C GLN A 6 -24.28 -6.46 -0.70
N ASN A 7 -25.29 -5.61 -0.48
CA ASN A 7 -25.20 -4.17 -0.75
C ASN A 7 -24.18 -3.48 0.17
N LEU A 8 -24.11 -3.88 1.44
CA LEU A 8 -23.13 -3.33 2.40
C LEU A 8 -21.70 -3.72 2.02
N LYS A 9 -21.47 -4.97 1.60
CA LYS A 9 -20.18 -5.46 1.12
C LYS A 9 -19.76 -4.76 -0.17
N MET A 10 -20.66 -4.60 -1.12
CA MET A 10 -20.39 -3.90 -2.37
C MET A 10 -20.01 -2.44 -2.11
N ASN A 11 -20.69 -1.75 -1.20
CA ASN A 11 -20.39 -0.37 -0.82
C ASN A 11 -18.98 -0.23 -0.20
N LEU A 12 -18.57 -1.15 0.67
CA LEU A 12 -17.22 -1.13 1.27
C LEU A 12 -16.13 -1.39 0.22
N TYR A 13 -16.34 -2.33 -0.71
CA TYR A 13 -15.43 -2.60 -1.81
C TYR A 13 -15.14 -1.34 -2.64
N TYR A 14 -16.18 -0.63 -3.09
CA TYR A 14 -15.99 0.61 -3.85
C TYR A 14 -15.30 1.71 -3.05
N LYS A 15 -15.65 1.86 -1.77
CA LYS A 15 -14.99 2.82 -0.89
C LYS A 15 -13.50 2.54 -0.74
N LEU A 16 -13.11 1.28 -0.51
CA LEU A 16 -11.70 0.89 -0.39
C LEU A 16 -10.96 1.07 -1.71
N SER A 17 -11.59 0.77 -2.85
CA SER A 17 -10.97 0.95 -4.17
C SER A 17 -10.72 2.43 -4.50
N ILE A 18 -11.68 3.31 -4.26
CA ILE A 18 -11.55 4.75 -4.46
C ILE A 18 -10.49 5.32 -3.50
N LEU A 19 -10.53 4.92 -2.23
CA LEU A 19 -9.56 5.37 -1.24
C LEU A 19 -8.14 4.91 -1.62
N MET A 20 -7.97 3.68 -2.10
CA MET A 20 -6.69 3.18 -2.60
C MET A 20 -6.15 4.08 -3.73
N GLY A 21 -6.97 4.37 -4.74
CA GLY A 21 -6.58 5.25 -5.84
C GLY A 21 -6.17 6.64 -5.36
N ALA A 22 -6.95 7.26 -4.47
CA ALA A 22 -6.64 8.56 -3.91
C ALA A 22 -5.33 8.58 -3.12
N VAL A 23 -5.10 7.58 -2.26
CA VAL A 23 -3.86 7.49 -1.47
C VAL A 23 -2.65 7.28 -2.36
N VAL A 24 -2.74 6.43 -3.40
CA VAL A 24 -1.63 6.21 -4.35
C VAL A 24 -1.26 7.52 -5.06
N VAL A 25 -2.24 8.27 -5.56
CA VAL A 25 -1.99 9.55 -6.24
C VAL A 25 -1.33 10.56 -5.30
N ILE A 26 -1.89 10.72 -4.10
CA ILE A 26 -1.34 11.63 -3.09
C ILE A 26 0.09 11.22 -2.72
N SER A 27 0.35 9.94 -2.49
CA SER A 27 1.68 9.45 -2.12
C SER A 27 2.71 9.65 -3.24
N ASN A 28 2.35 9.38 -4.49
CA ASN A 28 3.21 9.59 -5.65
C ASN A 28 3.52 11.09 -5.89
N TYR A 29 2.58 11.96 -5.57
CA TYR A 29 2.83 13.39 -5.57
C TYR A 29 3.77 13.80 -4.43
N LEU A 30 3.49 13.34 -3.22
CA LEU A 30 4.25 13.69 -2.01
C LEU A 30 5.68 13.14 -2.00
N VAL A 31 5.97 12.04 -2.69
CA VAL A 31 7.34 11.47 -2.77
C VAL A 31 8.32 12.38 -3.49
N GLN A 32 7.83 13.32 -4.31
CA GLN A 32 8.67 14.30 -5.00
C GLN A 32 9.15 15.44 -4.09
N PHE A 33 8.59 15.57 -2.89
CA PHE A 33 8.93 16.63 -1.94
C PHE A 33 9.76 16.08 -0.78
N PRO A 34 11.08 16.38 -0.74
CA PRO A 34 11.92 16.05 0.41
C PRO A 34 11.57 16.94 1.61
N ILE A 35 11.78 16.42 2.80
CA ILE A 35 11.54 17.16 4.05
C ILE A 35 12.74 18.02 4.36
N SER A 36 12.60 19.35 4.21
CA SER A 36 13.69 20.32 4.36
C SER A 36 14.07 20.65 5.81
N TYR A 37 13.40 20.07 6.82
CA TYR A 37 13.66 20.35 8.22
C TYR A 37 14.81 19.50 8.76
N TYR A 38 15.69 20.11 9.57
CA TYR A 38 16.80 19.45 10.28
C TYR A 38 17.76 18.61 9.40
N GLY A 39 17.95 19.00 8.13
CA GLY A 39 18.84 18.27 7.23
C GLY A 39 18.30 16.90 6.74
N MET A 40 17.01 16.63 6.92
CA MET A 40 16.38 15.38 6.52
C MET A 40 16.06 15.28 5.02
N SER A 41 16.35 16.30 4.22
CA SER A 41 16.07 16.34 2.79
C SER A 41 16.75 15.21 1.99
N GLU A 42 17.89 14.73 2.47
CA GLU A 42 18.63 13.63 1.87
C GLU A 42 18.21 12.24 2.41
N ILE A 43 17.28 12.20 3.37
CA ILE A 43 16.92 10.99 4.10
C ILE A 43 15.44 10.65 3.93
N LEU A 44 14.56 11.64 3.71
CA LEU A 44 13.12 11.44 3.85
C LEU A 44 12.29 12.33 2.92
N THR A 45 11.21 11.76 2.38
CA THR A 45 10.18 12.48 1.63
C THR A 45 8.82 12.42 2.34
N TYR A 46 7.92 13.36 2.01
CA TYR A 46 6.56 13.33 2.57
C TYR A 46 5.76 12.08 2.16
N GLY A 47 6.11 11.44 1.05
CA GLY A 47 5.48 10.19 0.59
C GLY A 47 5.61 9.04 1.58
N ALA A 48 6.71 8.99 2.37
CA ALA A 48 6.92 7.94 3.37
C ALA A 48 5.81 7.86 4.43
N PHE A 49 5.13 8.97 4.71
CA PHE A 49 4.05 9.03 5.72
C PHE A 49 2.69 8.57 5.17
N SER A 50 2.41 8.80 3.91
CA SER A 50 1.11 8.49 3.30
C SER A 50 1.04 7.07 2.74
N TYR A 51 2.15 6.55 2.23
CA TYR A 51 2.20 5.28 1.52
C TYR A 51 1.77 4.06 2.36
N PRO A 52 2.11 3.93 3.66
CA PRO A 52 1.67 2.82 4.51
C PRO A 52 0.15 2.69 4.65
N VAL A 53 -0.61 3.75 4.37
CA VAL A 53 -2.08 3.69 4.34
C VAL A 53 -2.58 2.75 3.25
N THR A 54 -1.83 2.56 2.16
CA THR A 54 -2.18 1.61 1.09
C THR A 54 -2.19 0.17 1.62
N PHE A 55 -1.22 -0.20 2.46
CA PHE A 55 -1.16 -1.52 3.10
C PHE A 55 -2.34 -1.72 4.05
N LEU A 56 -2.68 -0.70 4.86
CA LEU A 56 -3.88 -0.76 5.71
C LEU A 56 -5.15 -1.03 4.88
N ILE A 57 -5.33 -0.37 3.74
CA ILE A 57 -6.48 -0.57 2.86
C ILE A 57 -6.50 -2.00 2.31
N THR A 58 -5.35 -2.51 1.88
CA THR A 58 -5.19 -3.87 1.37
C THR A 58 -5.49 -4.92 2.44
N ASP A 59 -4.95 -4.73 3.64
CA ASP A 59 -5.18 -5.59 4.80
C ASP A 59 -6.67 -5.65 5.18
N LEU A 60 -7.35 -4.49 5.21
CA LEU A 60 -8.78 -4.42 5.48
C LEU A 60 -9.61 -5.13 4.39
N ALA A 61 -9.24 -4.92 3.12
CA ALA A 61 -9.90 -5.60 2.00
C ALA A 61 -9.67 -7.12 2.06
N ASN A 62 -8.44 -7.54 2.37
CA ASN A 62 -8.09 -8.94 2.51
C ASN A 62 -8.80 -9.60 3.69
N ARG A 63 -8.87 -8.92 4.84
CA ARG A 63 -9.61 -9.40 6.02
C ARG A 63 -11.09 -9.57 5.74
N ALA A 64 -11.71 -8.58 5.10
CA ALA A 64 -13.16 -8.55 4.84
C ALA A 64 -13.62 -9.50 3.74
N TYR A 65 -12.81 -9.66 2.68
CA TYR A 65 -13.25 -10.29 1.43
C TYR A 65 -12.33 -11.41 0.94
N GLY A 66 -11.15 -11.57 1.53
CA GLY A 66 -10.13 -12.52 1.09
C GLY A 66 -9.28 -12.00 -0.07
N LYS A 67 -8.21 -12.75 -0.38
CA LYS A 67 -7.17 -12.36 -1.34
C LYS A 67 -7.66 -12.02 -2.74
N ALA A 68 -8.70 -12.70 -3.23
CA ALA A 68 -9.20 -12.47 -4.60
C ALA A 68 -9.81 -11.07 -4.76
N VAL A 69 -10.53 -10.59 -3.74
CA VAL A 69 -11.13 -9.25 -3.76
C VAL A 69 -10.10 -8.20 -3.39
N ALA A 70 -9.20 -8.48 -2.45
CA ALA A 70 -8.10 -7.57 -2.12
C ALA A 70 -7.26 -7.23 -3.38
N ARG A 71 -6.94 -8.22 -4.22
CA ARG A 71 -6.27 -7.98 -5.51
C ARG A 71 -7.05 -7.05 -6.42
N LYS A 72 -8.37 -7.19 -6.50
CA LYS A 72 -9.20 -6.28 -7.31
C LYS A 72 -9.15 -4.84 -6.81
N VAL A 73 -9.16 -4.63 -5.48
CA VAL A 73 -8.99 -3.29 -4.87
C VAL A 73 -7.63 -2.70 -5.24
N VAL A 74 -6.56 -3.50 -5.09
CA VAL A 74 -5.19 -3.09 -5.44
C VAL A 74 -5.09 -2.75 -6.93
N TYR A 75 -5.60 -3.60 -7.82
CA TYR A 75 -5.52 -3.38 -9.28
C TYR A 75 -6.32 -2.16 -9.72
N PHE A 76 -7.49 -1.94 -9.13
CA PHE A 76 -8.27 -0.74 -9.41
C PHE A 76 -7.52 0.53 -8.95
N GLY A 77 -7.00 0.53 -7.72
CA GLY A 77 -6.19 1.63 -7.21
C GLY A 77 -4.91 1.85 -8.03
N PHE A 78 -4.25 0.76 -8.44
CA PHE A 78 -3.07 0.80 -9.30
C PHE A 78 -3.35 1.47 -10.64
N VAL A 79 -4.40 1.05 -11.35
CA VAL A 79 -4.74 1.63 -12.66
C VAL A 79 -5.05 3.11 -12.53
N ILE A 80 -5.89 3.50 -11.57
CA ILE A 80 -6.21 4.91 -11.34
C ILE A 80 -4.96 5.67 -10.90
N GLY A 81 -4.19 5.13 -9.96
CA GLY A 81 -2.99 5.76 -9.43
C GLY A 81 -1.95 6.01 -10.53
N ILE A 82 -1.66 5.00 -11.37
CA ILE A 82 -0.73 5.15 -12.49
C ILE A 82 -1.22 6.16 -13.51
N LEU A 83 -2.48 6.06 -13.96
CA LEU A 83 -3.00 7.01 -14.95
C LEU A 83 -2.90 8.44 -14.44
N LEU A 84 -3.36 8.71 -13.22
CA LEU A 84 -3.30 10.06 -12.66
C LEU A 84 -1.86 10.52 -12.40
N THR A 85 -0.97 9.63 -11.96
CA THR A 85 0.45 9.98 -11.80
C THR A 85 1.09 10.36 -13.13
N LEU A 86 0.84 9.61 -14.20
CA LEU A 86 1.36 9.92 -15.53
C LEU A 86 0.84 11.27 -16.05
N PHE A 87 -0.45 11.56 -15.86
CA PHE A 87 -1.06 12.80 -16.39
C PHE A 87 -0.79 14.03 -15.51
N ILE A 88 -0.67 13.88 -14.20
CA ILE A 88 -0.59 15.01 -13.26
C ILE A 88 0.82 15.24 -12.75
N SER A 89 1.57 14.18 -12.44
CA SER A 89 2.83 14.27 -11.69
C SER A 89 4.07 14.00 -12.53
N THR A 90 3.94 13.40 -13.73
CA THR A 90 5.10 13.00 -14.52
C THR A 90 5.50 14.09 -15.50
N ASN A 91 6.74 14.59 -15.36
CA ASN A 91 7.36 15.42 -16.37
C ASN A 91 8.09 14.53 -17.39
N PHE A 92 7.50 14.35 -18.57
CA PHE A 92 8.07 13.51 -19.63
C PHE A 92 9.36 14.05 -20.25
N SER A 93 9.73 15.30 -19.97
CA SER A 93 11.03 15.86 -20.37
C SER A 93 12.15 15.55 -19.38
N ASP A 94 11.83 15.02 -18.20
CA ASP A 94 12.77 14.65 -17.14
C ASP A 94 12.81 13.14 -16.94
N ILE A 95 13.97 12.54 -17.22
CA ILE A 95 14.18 11.09 -17.07
C ILE A 95 13.99 10.60 -15.64
N ILE A 96 14.30 11.41 -14.63
CA ILE A 96 14.13 11.04 -13.22
C ILE A 96 12.64 10.98 -12.90
N SER A 97 11.86 11.95 -13.37
CA SER A 97 10.39 11.95 -13.19
C SER A 97 9.75 10.70 -13.82
N ILE A 98 10.17 10.30 -15.02
CA ILE A 98 9.73 9.06 -15.67
C ILE A 98 10.11 7.84 -14.84
N ARG A 99 11.34 7.76 -14.35
CA ARG A 99 11.82 6.64 -13.52
C ARG A 99 11.06 6.55 -12.19
N ILE A 100 10.72 7.69 -11.57
CA ILE A 100 9.86 7.73 -10.37
C ILE A 100 8.49 7.14 -10.68
N ALA A 101 7.86 7.52 -11.78
CA ALA A 101 6.56 7.00 -12.17
C ALA A 101 6.58 5.49 -12.41
N VAL A 102 7.57 5.00 -13.16
CA VAL A 102 7.76 3.56 -13.43
C VAL A 102 8.10 2.80 -12.15
N GLY A 103 9.03 3.33 -11.35
CA GLY A 103 9.44 2.75 -10.07
C GLY A 103 8.29 2.62 -9.09
N SER A 104 7.46 3.66 -8.95
CA SER A 104 6.25 3.65 -8.12
C SER A 104 5.27 2.57 -8.58
N GLY A 105 5.04 2.46 -9.89
CA GLY A 105 4.13 1.45 -10.43
C GLY A 105 4.61 0.03 -10.15
N VAL A 106 5.87 -0.28 -10.48
CA VAL A 106 6.44 -1.61 -10.28
C VAL A 106 6.50 -1.97 -8.80
N ALA A 107 7.02 -1.08 -7.96
CA ALA A 107 7.14 -1.29 -6.52
C ALA A 107 5.77 -1.52 -5.88
N PHE A 108 4.79 -0.66 -6.16
CA PHE A 108 3.43 -0.81 -5.67
C PHE A 108 2.83 -2.16 -6.07
N PHE A 109 2.90 -2.51 -7.34
CA PHE A 109 2.30 -3.74 -7.84
C PHE A 109 2.88 -4.98 -7.18
N VAL A 110 4.20 -5.07 -7.08
CA VAL A 110 4.91 -6.22 -6.48
C VAL A 110 4.66 -6.26 -4.97
N ALA A 111 4.85 -5.15 -4.28
CA ALA A 111 4.72 -5.07 -2.82
C ALA A 111 3.30 -5.37 -2.33
N GLN A 112 2.28 -4.83 -3.00
CA GLN A 112 0.88 -5.07 -2.63
C GLN A 112 0.44 -6.52 -2.89
N ASN A 113 0.92 -7.15 -3.96
CA ASN A 113 0.65 -8.57 -4.19
C ASN A 113 1.36 -9.46 -3.15
N LEU A 114 2.59 -9.12 -2.75
CA LEU A 114 3.31 -9.80 -1.68
C LEU A 114 2.56 -9.63 -0.35
N ASP A 115 2.15 -8.42 -0.01
CA ASP A 115 1.36 -8.12 1.18
C ASP A 115 0.11 -9.01 1.27
N ILE A 116 -0.68 -9.09 0.19
CA ILE A 116 -1.85 -9.94 0.13
C ILE A 116 -1.54 -11.42 0.40
N LEU A 117 -0.44 -11.94 -0.14
CA LEU A 117 -0.03 -13.33 0.05
C LEU A 117 0.40 -13.60 1.48
N VAL A 118 1.23 -12.73 2.04
CA VAL A 118 1.73 -12.83 3.42
C VAL A 118 0.58 -12.71 4.41
N PHE A 119 -0.32 -11.73 4.22
CA PHE A 119 -1.51 -11.59 5.05
C PHE A 119 -2.38 -12.86 5.03
N ASP A 120 -2.64 -13.41 3.84
CA ASP A 120 -3.47 -14.62 3.69
C ASP A 120 -2.83 -15.84 4.38
N TYR A 121 -1.51 -15.96 4.32
CA TYR A 121 -0.75 -17.00 5.01
C TYR A 121 -0.88 -16.92 6.55
N PHE A 122 -0.78 -15.71 7.11
CA PHE A 122 -0.88 -15.47 8.54
C PHE A 122 -2.31 -15.21 9.05
N ARG A 123 -3.32 -15.21 8.18
CA ARG A 123 -4.72 -14.86 8.48
C ARG A 123 -5.30 -15.52 9.73
N LYS A 124 -4.96 -16.80 9.96
CA LYS A 124 -5.48 -17.61 11.09
C LYS A 124 -4.74 -17.35 12.41
N LYS A 125 -3.68 -16.55 12.40
CA LYS A 125 -2.94 -16.15 13.61
C LYS A 125 -3.66 -15.00 14.34
N SER A 126 -3.03 -14.50 15.42
CA SER A 126 -3.56 -13.35 16.17
C SER A 126 -3.85 -12.16 15.24
N TRP A 127 -4.80 -11.31 15.63
CA TRP A 127 -5.33 -10.21 14.80
C TRP A 127 -4.25 -9.28 14.23
N PHE A 128 -3.14 -9.08 14.95
CA PHE A 128 -2.05 -8.17 14.55
C PHE A 128 -0.96 -8.86 13.72
N VAL A 129 -0.85 -10.19 13.78
CA VAL A 129 0.26 -10.93 13.13
C VAL A 129 0.18 -10.80 11.61
N ALA A 130 -1.00 -11.00 11.04
CA ALA A 130 -1.18 -10.90 9.60
C ALA A 130 -0.81 -9.50 9.08
N PRO A 131 -1.43 -8.38 9.55
CA PRO A 131 -1.09 -7.05 9.04
C PRO A 131 0.34 -6.62 9.38
N LEU A 132 0.90 -7.03 10.52
CA LEU A 132 2.27 -6.68 10.88
C LEU A 132 3.29 -7.27 9.90
N TYR A 133 3.22 -8.58 9.64
CA TYR A 133 4.17 -9.24 8.75
C TYR A 133 3.96 -8.87 7.29
N SER A 134 2.70 -8.74 6.83
CA SER A 134 2.39 -8.36 5.46
C SER A 134 2.89 -6.95 5.15
N SER A 135 2.53 -5.96 5.97
CA SER A 135 2.95 -4.57 5.78
C SER A 135 4.46 -4.38 5.95
N THR A 136 5.12 -5.14 6.85
CA THR A 136 6.59 -5.11 6.99
C THR A 136 7.27 -5.59 5.73
N LEU A 137 6.94 -6.78 5.24
CA LEU A 137 7.54 -7.33 4.02
C LEU A 137 7.16 -6.54 2.78
N GLY A 138 5.91 -6.06 2.71
CA GLY A 138 5.45 -5.16 1.68
C GLY A 138 6.26 -3.86 1.63
N SER A 139 6.45 -3.20 2.78
CA SER A 139 7.22 -1.95 2.88
C SER A 139 8.69 -2.14 2.50
N ILE A 140 9.34 -3.23 2.93
CA ILE A 140 10.72 -3.55 2.53
C ILE A 140 10.80 -3.69 1.01
N THR A 141 9.93 -4.49 0.42
CA THR A 141 9.90 -4.76 -1.02
C THR A 141 9.61 -3.49 -1.82
N ASP A 142 8.61 -2.73 -1.40
CA ASP A 142 8.23 -1.45 -2.03
C ASP A 142 9.40 -0.47 -2.05
N THR A 143 9.99 -0.23 -0.89
CA THR A 143 11.06 0.75 -0.74
C THR A 143 12.28 0.40 -1.60
N PHE A 144 12.78 -0.83 -1.51
CA PHE A 144 13.97 -1.19 -2.29
C PHE A 144 13.71 -1.23 -3.79
N LEU A 145 12.56 -1.71 -4.25
CA LEU A 145 12.20 -1.66 -5.66
C LEU A 145 12.03 -0.22 -6.16
N PHE A 146 11.31 0.60 -5.41
CA PHE A 146 11.10 1.99 -5.80
C PHE A 146 12.41 2.75 -5.93
N PHE A 147 13.21 2.81 -4.87
CA PHE A 147 14.43 3.61 -4.86
C PHE A 147 15.49 3.09 -5.83
N SER A 148 15.61 1.78 -6.01
CA SER A 148 16.53 1.21 -7.00
C SER A 148 16.12 1.57 -8.44
N ILE A 149 14.84 1.46 -8.79
CA ILE A 149 14.39 1.79 -10.15
C ILE A 149 14.46 3.31 -10.39
N ALA A 150 14.02 4.10 -9.43
CA ALA A 150 13.97 5.55 -9.58
C ALA A 150 15.36 6.20 -9.63
N PHE A 151 16.29 5.76 -8.77
CA PHE A 151 17.49 6.53 -8.50
C PHE A 151 18.83 5.78 -8.72
N TYR A 152 18.81 4.50 -9.08
CA TYR A 152 20.07 3.80 -9.41
C TYR A 152 20.82 4.50 -10.54
N ALA A 153 22.12 4.74 -10.35
CA ALA A 153 23.02 5.42 -11.29
C ALA A 153 22.63 6.87 -11.67
N THR A 154 21.90 7.60 -10.78
CA THR A 154 21.56 9.03 -10.99
C THR A 154 22.49 9.99 -10.24
N GLY A 155 23.45 9.49 -9.47
CA GLY A 155 24.28 10.32 -8.57
C GLY A 155 23.61 10.64 -7.22
N ILE A 156 22.34 10.24 -7.01
CA ILE A 156 21.62 10.42 -5.76
C ILE A 156 21.97 9.27 -4.81
N SER A 157 22.21 9.57 -3.54
CA SER A 157 22.41 8.56 -2.48
C SER A 157 21.12 7.80 -2.14
N TRP A 158 20.61 7.05 -3.09
CA TRP A 158 19.32 6.38 -3.01
C TRP A 158 19.22 5.36 -1.87
N VAL A 159 20.32 4.73 -1.46
CA VAL A 159 20.33 3.76 -0.36
C VAL A 159 20.00 4.46 0.97
N THR A 160 20.58 5.64 1.21
CA THR A 160 20.30 6.44 2.40
C THR A 160 18.82 6.88 2.44
N LEU A 161 18.30 7.35 1.30
CA LEU A 161 16.88 7.68 1.15
C LEU A 161 15.98 6.46 1.39
N ALA A 162 16.34 5.30 0.82
CA ALA A 162 15.60 4.06 1.01
C ALA A 162 15.54 3.62 2.48
N LEU A 163 16.66 3.70 3.20
CA LEU A 163 16.70 3.34 4.62
C LEU A 163 15.89 4.30 5.49
N GLY A 164 15.96 5.60 5.22
CA GLY A 164 15.16 6.60 5.92
C GLY A 164 13.65 6.41 5.67
N ASP A 165 13.27 6.24 4.41
CA ASP A 165 11.88 5.95 4.01
C ASP A 165 11.36 4.65 4.66
N LEU A 166 12.15 3.58 4.61
CA LEU A 166 11.80 2.31 5.22
C LEU A 166 11.59 2.43 6.73
N PHE A 167 12.48 3.12 7.43
CA PHE A 167 12.36 3.29 8.88
C PHE A 167 11.03 3.97 9.24
N VAL A 168 10.67 5.05 8.54
CA VAL A 168 9.40 5.75 8.77
C VAL A 168 8.21 4.89 8.39
N LYS A 169 8.25 4.20 7.25
CA LYS A 169 7.18 3.28 6.83
C LYS A 169 6.92 2.18 7.86
N LEU A 170 7.98 1.60 8.45
CA LEU A 170 7.83 0.58 9.48
C LEU A 170 7.20 1.15 10.76
N LEU A 171 7.62 2.35 11.21
CA LEU A 171 6.99 3.01 12.36
C LEU A 171 5.50 3.29 12.10
N ILE A 172 5.16 3.81 10.93
CA ILE A 172 3.77 4.10 10.58
C ILE A 172 2.97 2.80 10.44
N SER A 173 3.54 1.73 9.89
CA SER A 173 2.88 0.42 9.81
C SER A 173 2.50 -0.12 11.20
N LEU A 174 3.35 0.09 12.22
CA LEU A 174 3.00 -0.22 13.61
C LEU A 174 1.83 0.63 14.11
N VAL A 175 1.84 1.94 13.83
CA VAL A 175 0.74 2.84 14.21
C VAL A 175 -0.56 2.44 13.49
N MET A 176 -0.49 1.98 12.24
CA MET A 176 -1.65 1.53 11.44
C MET A 176 -2.33 0.28 12.02
N LEU A 177 -1.69 -0.48 12.91
CA LEU A 177 -2.36 -1.55 13.65
C LEU A 177 -3.49 -1.03 14.54
N ILE A 178 -3.43 0.23 15.00
CA ILE A 178 -4.49 0.84 15.81
C ILE A 178 -5.79 1.00 15.01
N PRO A 179 -5.81 1.76 13.88
CA PRO A 179 -7.02 1.87 13.08
C PRO A 179 -7.44 0.52 12.49
N PHE A 180 -6.52 -0.38 12.15
CA PHE A 180 -6.85 -1.74 11.72
C PHE A 180 -7.68 -2.45 12.80
N LYS A 181 -7.22 -2.48 14.05
CA LYS A 181 -7.95 -3.11 15.17
C LYS A 181 -9.31 -2.48 15.40
N LEU A 182 -9.40 -1.15 15.38
CA LEU A 182 -10.67 -0.44 15.57
C LEU A 182 -11.68 -0.76 14.46
N LEU A 183 -11.23 -0.93 13.24
CA LEU A 183 -12.08 -1.25 12.10
C LEU A 183 -12.48 -2.72 12.05
N LEU A 184 -11.72 -3.63 12.67
CA LEU A 184 -12.09 -5.05 12.76
C LEU A 184 -13.46 -5.27 13.42
N TYR A 185 -13.84 -4.45 14.39
CA TYR A 185 -15.17 -4.56 15.02
C TYR A 185 -16.33 -4.31 14.04
N LYS A 186 -16.07 -3.61 12.93
CA LYS A 186 -17.06 -3.30 11.89
C LYS A 186 -16.96 -4.25 10.69
N ILE A 187 -15.92 -5.05 10.60
CA ILE A 187 -15.62 -5.91 9.45
C ILE A 187 -15.77 -7.38 9.87
N LYS A 188 -16.66 -8.10 9.19
CA LYS A 188 -16.78 -9.55 9.37
C LYS A 188 -15.60 -10.25 8.70
N ASP A 189 -14.91 -11.12 9.43
CA ASP A 189 -13.76 -11.86 8.91
C ASP A 189 -14.19 -12.83 7.78
N TYR A 190 -13.46 -12.80 6.67
CA TYR A 190 -13.66 -13.70 5.53
C TYR A 190 -13.43 -15.17 5.93
N SER A 191 -12.52 -15.47 6.87
CA SER A 191 -12.26 -16.83 7.34
C SER A 191 -13.47 -17.50 8.00
N GLU A 192 -14.45 -16.72 8.48
CA GLU A 192 -15.71 -17.21 9.02
C GLU A 192 -16.76 -17.50 7.94
N SER A 193 -16.47 -17.15 6.69
CA SER A 193 -17.42 -17.34 5.58
C SER A 193 -17.52 -18.82 5.17
N PRO A 194 -18.71 -19.30 4.74
CA PRO A 194 -18.86 -20.66 4.19
C PRO A 194 -17.94 -20.92 3.01
N THR A 195 -17.66 -19.91 2.20
CA THR A 195 -16.79 -20.00 1.01
C THR A 195 -15.34 -20.28 1.36
N PHE A 196 -14.87 -19.84 2.52
CA PHE A 196 -13.50 -20.13 2.98
C PHE A 196 -13.42 -21.53 3.57
N LYS A 197 -14.42 -21.93 4.36
CA LYS A 197 -14.48 -23.28 4.99
C LYS A 197 -14.52 -24.41 3.97
N ASN A 198 -15.07 -24.17 2.77
CA ASN A 198 -15.10 -25.17 1.69
C ASN A 198 -13.80 -25.25 0.87
N ARG A 199 -12.79 -24.40 1.15
CA ARG A 199 -11.49 -24.40 0.43
C ARG A 199 -10.30 -24.81 1.31
N SER A 200 -10.53 -25.03 2.59
CA SER A 200 -9.55 -25.51 3.58
C SER A 200 -9.75 -27.00 3.86
#